data_59f221d8f6bb156abe069bfa1ff8eb60
#
_entry.id   59f221d8f6bb156abe069bfa1ff8eb60
#
_cell.length_a   1.000
_cell.length_b   1.000
_cell.length_c   1.000
_cell.angle_alpha   90.00
_cell.angle_beta   90.00
_cell.angle_gamma   90.00
#
_symmetry.space_group_name_H-M   'P 1'
#
loop_
_entity.id
_entity.type
_entity.pdbx_description
1 polymer ?
#
loop_
_entity_poly.entity_id
_entity_poly.type
_entity_poly.pdbx_seq_one_letter_code
_entity_poly.pdbx_strand_id
1 'polypeptide(L)'
;MAAKDAQAIDKMSFEAALAELEGIVSKLERGDVELEESITIYERGAKLKAHCEAKLKSAELKVEQIVQDAGGKAGTEPASFE
;
A
#
# COMPACT_ATOMS: atom_id res chain seq x y z
N MET A 1 -22.61 2.91 -3.85
CA MET A 1 -22.72 3.48 -3.37
C MET A 1 -21.75 3.87 -2.47
N ALA A 2 -21.91 4.80 -1.94
CA ALA A 2 -20.96 5.30 -1.08
C ALA A 2 -20.50 4.32 -0.05
N ALA A 3 -21.37 3.51 0.34
CA ALA A 3 -21.05 2.55 1.34
C ALA A 3 -19.91 1.68 0.91
N LYS A 4 -19.93 1.28 -0.32
CA LYS A 4 -18.95 0.47 -0.75
C LYS A 4 -17.75 1.24 -0.83
N ASP A 5 -17.76 2.41 -1.28
CA ASP A 5 -16.63 3.20 -1.40
C ASP A 5 -16.05 3.50 -0.06
N ALA A 6 -16.87 3.53 0.94
CA ALA A 6 -16.39 3.87 2.24
C ALA A 6 -15.86 2.65 2.96
N GLN A 7 -15.70 1.56 2.25
CA GLN A 7 -15.19 0.41 2.87
C GLN A 7 -13.94 0.75 3.63
N ALA A 8 -13.79 0.21 4.79
CA ALA A 8 -12.67 0.53 5.65
C ALA A 8 -11.36 0.15 4.97
N ILE A 9 -10.55 1.12 4.72
CA ILE A 9 -9.30 0.88 4.05
C ILE A 9 -8.40 0.02 4.91
N ASP A 10 -8.45 0.20 6.20
CA ASP A 10 -7.57 -0.55 7.07
C ASP A 10 -7.88 -2.05 7.07
N LYS A 11 -8.99 -2.46 6.48
CA LYS A 11 -9.29 -3.86 6.38
C LYS A 11 -8.97 -4.43 5.03
N MET A 12 -8.45 -3.63 4.13
CA MET A 12 -8.16 -4.09 2.79
C MET A 12 -6.80 -4.77 2.77
N SER A 13 -6.65 -5.73 1.89
CA SER A 13 -5.36 -6.34 1.72
C SER A 13 -4.48 -5.36 0.94
N PHE A 14 -3.20 -5.59 0.96
CA PHE A 14 -2.27 -4.73 0.24
C PHE A 14 -2.63 -4.76 -1.24
N GLU A 15 -2.90 -5.93 -1.78
CA GLU A 15 -3.19 -6.06 -3.21
C GLU A 15 -4.46 -5.31 -3.59
N ALA A 16 -5.48 -5.41 -2.77
CA ALA A 16 -6.73 -4.73 -3.06
C ALA A 16 -6.54 -3.22 -2.99
N ALA A 17 -5.82 -2.76 -1.98
CA ALA A 17 -5.58 -1.33 -1.82
C ALA A 17 -4.74 -0.81 -2.98
N LEU A 18 -3.75 -1.57 -3.39
CA LEU A 18 -2.88 -1.14 -4.47
C LEU A 18 -3.67 -1.08 -5.78
N ALA A 19 -4.53 -2.05 -6.01
CA ALA A 19 -5.33 -2.07 -7.23
C ALA A 19 -6.25 -0.85 -7.28
N GLU A 20 -6.84 -0.53 -6.16
CA GLU A 20 -7.73 0.62 -6.14
C GLU A 20 -6.93 1.90 -6.34
N LEU A 21 -5.76 1.98 -5.73
CA LEU A 21 -4.92 3.16 -5.87
C LEU A 21 -4.50 3.35 -7.33
N GLU A 22 -4.15 2.26 -7.99
CA GLU A 22 -3.75 2.35 -9.39
C GLU A 22 -4.91 2.84 -10.25
N GLY A 23 -6.12 2.41 -9.94
CA GLY A 23 -7.28 2.88 -10.65
C GLY A 23 -7.51 4.37 -10.45
N ILE A 24 -7.27 4.84 -9.24
CA ILE A 24 -7.44 6.24 -8.93
C ILE A 24 -6.42 7.07 -9.69
N VAL A 25 -5.17 6.63 -9.69
CA VAL A 25 -4.12 7.36 -10.39
C VAL A 25 -4.45 7.43 -11.87
N SER A 26 -4.92 6.33 -12.42
CA SER A 26 -5.26 6.30 -13.83
C SER A 26 -6.39 7.27 -14.14
N LYS A 27 -7.38 7.31 -13.29
CA LYS A 27 -8.52 8.18 -13.48
C LYS A 27 -8.08 9.63 -13.40
N LEU A 28 -7.25 9.96 -12.46
CA LEU A 28 -6.78 11.34 -12.32
C LEU A 28 -5.89 11.74 -13.49
N GLU A 29 -5.10 10.81 -13.98
CA GLU A 29 -4.23 11.11 -15.09
C GLU A 29 -5.01 11.38 -16.36
N ARG A 30 -6.13 10.72 -16.51
CA ARG A 30 -6.91 10.94 -17.70
C ARG A 30 -7.68 12.24 -17.64
N GLY A 31 -7.86 12.76 -16.44
CA GLY A 31 -8.56 14.03 -16.30
C GLY A 31 -10.03 13.92 -16.62
N ASP A 32 -10.58 12.74 -16.49
CA ASP A 32 -11.96 12.53 -16.78
C ASP A 32 -12.91 12.85 -15.65
N VAL A 33 -12.45 13.32 -14.55
CA VAL A 33 -13.33 13.57 -13.41
C VAL A 33 -13.45 15.05 -13.15
N GLU A 34 -14.54 15.43 -12.57
CA GLU A 34 -14.75 16.83 -12.24
C GLU A 34 -13.89 17.18 -11.05
N LEU A 35 -13.63 18.45 -10.90
CA LEU A 35 -12.73 18.91 -9.87
C LEU A 35 -13.10 18.42 -8.49
N GLU A 36 -14.35 18.55 -8.12
CA GLU A 36 -14.77 18.15 -6.80
C GLU A 36 -14.59 16.65 -6.61
N GLU A 37 -14.89 15.90 -7.64
CA GLU A 37 -14.76 14.48 -7.56
C GLU A 37 -13.27 14.10 -7.49
N SER A 38 -12.42 14.82 -8.20
CA SER A 38 -11.02 14.51 -8.18
C SER A 38 -10.42 14.75 -6.79
N ILE A 39 -10.94 15.73 -6.07
CA ILE A 39 -10.45 15.99 -4.73
C ILE A 39 -10.82 14.83 -3.81
N THR A 40 -12.05 14.34 -3.93
CA THR A 40 -12.50 13.22 -3.11
C THR A 40 -11.68 11.98 -3.44
N ILE A 41 -11.44 11.74 -4.72
CA ILE A 41 -10.69 10.58 -5.14
C ILE A 41 -9.26 10.70 -4.67
N TYR A 42 -8.71 11.90 -4.73
CA TYR A 42 -7.34 12.11 -4.30
C TYR A 42 -7.21 11.84 -2.81
N GLU A 43 -8.19 12.26 -2.02
CA GLU A 43 -8.15 12.02 -0.59
C GLU A 43 -8.17 10.53 -0.29
N ARG A 44 -9.00 9.80 -1.03
CA ARG A 44 -9.05 8.37 -0.80
C ARG A 44 -7.75 7.74 -1.26
N GLY A 45 -7.18 8.24 -2.36
CA GLY A 45 -5.90 7.74 -2.84
C GLY A 45 -4.80 7.93 -1.81
N ALA A 46 -4.81 9.07 -1.13
CA ALA A 46 -3.79 9.34 -0.12
C ALA A 46 -3.91 8.34 1.03
N LYS A 47 -5.13 7.99 1.41
CA LYS A 47 -5.33 7.04 2.47
C LYS A 47 -4.93 5.64 2.03
N LEU A 48 -5.21 5.29 0.79
CA LEU A 48 -4.82 4.00 0.27
C LEU A 48 -3.31 3.90 0.20
N LYS A 49 -2.66 4.98 -0.18
CA LYS A 49 -1.22 4.99 -0.27
C LYS A 49 -0.62 4.77 1.10
N ALA A 50 -1.15 5.46 2.11
CA ALA A 50 -0.65 5.30 3.46
C ALA A 50 -0.85 3.88 3.95
N HIS A 51 -1.99 3.29 3.59
CA HIS A 51 -2.28 1.92 4.01
C HIS A 51 -1.29 0.96 3.36
N CYS A 52 -1.01 1.16 2.08
CA CYS A 52 -0.07 0.30 1.38
C CYS A 52 1.33 0.44 1.98
N GLU A 53 1.71 1.66 2.31
CA GLU A 53 3.03 1.89 2.89
C GLU A 53 3.13 1.22 4.25
N ALA A 54 2.06 1.28 5.02
CA ALA A 54 2.07 0.65 6.34
C ALA A 54 2.18 -0.86 6.19
N LYS A 55 1.49 -1.43 5.20
CA LYS A 55 1.57 -2.85 4.99
C LYS A 55 2.96 -3.26 4.53
N LEU A 56 3.56 -2.46 3.66
CA LEU A 56 4.89 -2.76 3.18
C LEU A 56 5.88 -2.67 4.34
N LYS A 57 5.72 -1.69 5.19
CA LYS A 57 6.61 -1.51 6.31
C LYS A 57 6.50 -2.71 7.25
N SER A 58 5.28 -3.16 7.48
CA SER A 58 5.05 -4.29 8.34
C SER A 58 5.70 -5.54 7.73
N ALA A 59 5.55 -5.70 6.42
CA ALA A 59 6.13 -6.85 5.76
C ALA A 59 7.66 -6.80 5.80
N GLU A 60 8.22 -5.61 5.65
CA GLU A 60 9.65 -5.44 5.70
C GLU A 60 10.16 -5.83 7.07
N LEU A 61 9.47 -5.42 8.11
CA LEU A 61 9.88 -5.76 9.46
C LEU A 61 9.82 -7.26 9.69
N LYS A 62 8.84 -7.92 9.13
CA LYS A 62 8.72 -9.35 9.28
C LYS A 62 9.85 -10.05 8.56
N VAL A 63 10.19 -9.56 7.39
CA VAL A 63 11.26 -10.15 6.61
C VAL A 63 12.57 -9.96 7.37
N GLU A 64 12.78 -8.80 7.94
CA GLU A 64 13.98 -8.56 8.70
C GLU A 64 14.08 -9.50 9.88
N GLN A 65 12.95 -9.74 10.51
CA GLN A 65 12.93 -10.62 11.65
C GLN A 65 13.30 -12.04 11.21
N ILE A 66 12.76 -12.50 10.12
CA ILE A 66 13.05 -13.82 9.61
C ILE A 66 14.51 -13.94 9.26
N VAL A 67 15.05 -12.94 8.61
CA VAL A 67 16.43 -12.96 8.21
C VAL A 67 17.32 -12.95 9.45
N GLN A 68 16.98 -12.18 10.42
CA GLN A 68 17.74 -12.11 11.63
C GLN A 68 17.71 -13.45 12.34
N ASP A 69 16.60 -14.09 12.42
CA ASP A 69 16.49 -15.36 13.09
C ASP A 69 17.32 -16.40 12.37
N ALA A 70 17.25 -16.44 11.09
CA ALA A 70 17.96 -17.42 10.33
C ALA A 70 19.41 -17.00 10.26
N GLY A 71 19.62 -15.72 10.02
CA GLY A 71 20.93 -15.26 9.86
C GLY A 71 21.68 -15.20 11.15
N GLY A 72 20.94 -15.18 12.20
CA GLY A 72 21.56 -15.12 13.45
C GLY A 72 22.54 -16.20 13.56
N LYS A 73 22.23 -17.29 12.97
CA LYS A 73 23.06 -18.31 13.07
C LYS A 73 23.91 -18.26 11.95
N ALA A 74 23.58 -18.01 10.88
CA ALA A 74 24.36 -18.01 9.75
C ALA A 74 25.10 -16.73 9.80
N GLY A 75 24.57 -15.93 10.37
CA GLY A 75 25.14 -14.71 10.49
C GLY A 75 25.49 -14.11 9.30
N THR A 76 24.99 -14.21 8.43
CA THR A 76 25.46 -13.87 7.53
C THR A 76 25.18 -13.24 6.68
N GLU A 77 24.95 -13.46 6.14
CA GLU A 77 24.73 -13.05 5.20
C GLU A 77 23.97 -12.09 4.74
N PRO A 78 23.50 -11.30 5.31
CA PRO A 78 22.71 -10.26 4.86
C PRO A 78 23.47 -9.60 3.78
N ALA A 79 24.65 -9.53 3.96
CA ALA A 79 25.42 -8.91 3.01
C ALA A 79 25.23 -9.47 1.68
N SER A 80 24.89 -10.65 1.66
CA SER A 80 24.79 -11.30 0.40
C SER A 80 23.73 -10.67 -0.46
N PHE A 81 22.88 -9.93 0.14
CA PHE A 81 21.90 -9.34 -0.63
C PHE A 81 22.38 -8.28 -1.40
N GLU A 82 23.39 -7.82 -1.16
CA GLU A 82 23.80 -6.79 -1.79
C GLU A 82 24.39 -7.03 -2.74
#